data_68f0274c13d2b86691653901595f8b8a
#
_entry.id   68f0274c13d2b86691653901595f8b8a
#
_cell.length_a   1.000
_cell.length_b   1.000
_cell.length_c   1.000
_cell.angle_alpha   90.00
_cell.angle_beta   90.00
_cell.angle_gamma   90.00
#
_symmetry.space_group_name_H-M   'P 1'
#
loop_
_entity.id
_entity.type
_entity.pdbx_description
1 polymer ?
#
loop_
_entity_poly.entity_id
_entity_poly.type
_entity_poly.pdbx_seq_one_letter_code
_entity_poly.pdbx_strand_id
1 'polypeptide(L)'
;MPRSSLILAAILATLFASFWIWWGGTGDPLTPQQTSDYLARLEVLSAERKNSNSKTVDAFRTLASQDDGNEYYMINLMKYREKALYPPGSGYDDDAKAAADRYSAAVLPGLLKRGSVPILLAARQGNFLGFEGADEWDQIGIVRYRSRLDMFEFAIDLGSRGKLDHKNASIEKTHVFPAEPMLDLVFVRGAVAVVLAAIGIAIHFLFLRPRRGSNP
;
A
#
# COMPACT_ATOMS: atom_id res chain seq x y z
N MET A 1 30.29 -12.35 25.76
CA MET A 1 29.55 -12.96 24.64
C MET A 1 30.50 -13.39 23.55
N PRO A 2 30.31 -14.56 22.91
CA PRO A 2 31.11 -14.96 21.74
C PRO A 2 31.00 -13.94 20.61
N ARG A 3 32.08 -13.73 19.84
CA ARG A 3 32.08 -12.80 18.68
C ARG A 3 30.96 -13.10 17.69
N SER A 4 30.65 -14.38 17.47
CA SER A 4 29.55 -14.82 16.59
C SER A 4 28.15 -14.35 17.07
N SER A 5 27.91 -14.32 18.37
CA SER A 5 26.65 -13.81 18.92
C SER A 5 26.51 -12.28 18.77
N LEU A 6 27.62 -11.54 18.86
CA LEU A 6 27.62 -10.10 18.61
C LEU A 6 27.34 -9.78 17.12
N ILE A 7 27.94 -10.55 16.21
CA ILE A 7 27.68 -10.42 14.77
C ILE A 7 26.23 -10.72 14.46
N LEU A 8 25.66 -11.81 14.99
CA LEU A 8 24.23 -12.13 14.83
C LEU A 8 23.33 -11.00 15.35
N ALA A 9 23.61 -10.49 16.54
CA ALA A 9 22.83 -9.38 17.12
C ALA A 9 22.89 -8.13 16.23
N ALA A 10 24.07 -7.78 15.67
CA ALA A 10 24.24 -6.66 14.77
C ALA A 10 23.45 -6.85 13.46
N ILE A 11 23.45 -8.04 12.88
CA ILE A 11 22.67 -8.36 11.66
C ILE A 11 21.18 -8.19 11.94
N LEU A 12 20.66 -8.76 13.05
CA LEU A 12 19.24 -8.66 13.38
C LEU A 12 18.81 -7.22 13.68
N ALA A 13 19.66 -6.45 14.36
CA ALA A 13 19.41 -5.04 14.62
C ALA A 13 19.37 -4.22 13.32
N THR A 14 20.28 -4.50 12.37
CA THR A 14 20.29 -3.85 11.05
C THR A 14 19.04 -4.20 10.26
N LEU A 15 18.63 -5.46 10.23
CA LEU A 15 17.40 -5.90 9.57
C LEU A 15 16.17 -5.20 10.16
N PHE A 16 16.11 -5.12 11.50
CA PHE A 16 15.00 -4.44 12.17
C PHE A 16 14.98 -2.94 11.88
N ALA A 17 16.14 -2.27 11.92
CA ALA A 17 16.24 -0.85 11.59
C ALA A 17 15.84 -0.57 10.13
N SER A 18 16.28 -1.42 9.19
CA SER A 18 15.89 -1.32 7.78
C SER A 18 14.39 -1.50 7.60
N PHE A 19 13.79 -2.50 8.29
CA PHE A 19 12.35 -2.69 8.29
C PHE A 19 11.61 -1.50 8.89
N TRP A 20 12.11 -0.96 10.03
CA TRP A 20 11.51 0.19 10.70
C TRP A 20 11.41 1.41 9.80
N ILE A 21 12.51 1.71 9.07
CA ILE A 21 12.55 2.83 8.11
C ILE A 21 11.61 2.57 6.92
N TRP A 22 11.67 1.37 6.35
CA TRP A 22 10.82 1.00 5.22
C TRP A 22 9.34 1.08 5.57
N TRP A 23 8.96 0.62 6.76
CA TRP A 23 7.58 0.63 7.22
C TRP A 23 7.10 2.03 7.60
N GLY A 24 7.86 2.79 8.35
CA GLY A 24 7.43 4.05 8.97
C GLY A 24 7.80 5.32 8.21
N GLY A 25 8.73 5.25 7.26
CA GLY A 25 9.25 6.44 6.59
C GLY A 25 9.99 7.39 7.53
N THR A 26 10.10 8.65 7.13
CA THR A 26 10.73 9.72 7.92
C THR A 26 9.76 10.40 8.89
N GLY A 27 8.47 10.35 8.61
CA GLY A 27 7.46 11.08 9.38
C GLY A 27 7.38 12.57 9.04
N ASP A 28 8.08 13.01 7.98
CA ASP A 28 8.07 14.40 7.57
C ASP A 28 6.88 14.69 6.63
N PRO A 29 6.08 15.74 6.87
CA PRO A 29 5.03 16.14 5.94
C PRO A 29 5.63 16.75 4.67
N LEU A 30 4.82 16.78 3.60
CA LEU A 30 5.17 17.44 2.35
C LEU A 30 5.47 18.92 2.57
N THR A 31 6.59 19.38 2.05
CA THR A 31 6.85 20.82 1.99
C THR A 31 5.93 21.51 0.97
N PRO A 32 5.65 22.81 1.09
CA PRO A 32 4.86 23.55 0.11
C PRO A 32 5.40 23.44 -1.31
N GLN A 33 6.73 23.40 -1.47
CA GLN A 33 7.37 23.23 -2.78
C GLN A 33 7.11 21.83 -3.36
N GLN A 34 7.29 20.78 -2.56
CA GLN A 34 6.98 19.41 -2.98
C GLN A 34 5.50 19.26 -3.36
N THR A 35 4.59 19.82 -2.57
CA THR A 35 3.16 19.81 -2.86
C THR A 35 2.88 20.44 -4.22
N SER A 36 3.44 21.64 -4.49
CA SER A 36 3.29 22.34 -5.75
C SER A 36 3.82 21.52 -6.94
N ASP A 37 5.03 20.97 -6.80
CA ASP A 37 5.69 20.19 -7.86
C ASP A 37 4.92 18.92 -8.19
N TYR A 38 4.42 18.19 -7.18
CA TYR A 38 3.63 16.97 -7.38
C TYR A 38 2.27 17.27 -7.99
N LEU A 39 1.58 18.32 -7.56
CA LEU A 39 0.29 18.73 -8.14
C LEU A 39 0.45 19.12 -9.61
N ALA A 40 1.47 19.89 -9.95
CA ALA A 40 1.75 20.26 -11.34
C ALA A 40 1.99 19.03 -12.22
N ARG A 41 2.74 18.04 -11.74
CA ARG A 41 2.95 16.77 -12.46
C ARG A 41 1.67 15.97 -12.64
N LEU A 42 0.79 15.93 -11.63
CA LEU A 42 -0.51 15.28 -11.73
C LEU A 42 -1.45 16.00 -12.71
N GLU A 43 -1.41 17.33 -12.78
CA GLU A 43 -2.15 18.13 -13.75
C GLU A 43 -1.75 17.79 -15.19
N VAL A 44 -0.43 17.70 -15.48
CA VAL A 44 0.08 17.30 -16.79
C VAL A 44 -0.41 15.89 -17.14
N LEU A 45 -0.22 14.91 -16.26
CA LEU A 45 -0.68 13.53 -16.48
C LEU A 45 -2.20 13.43 -16.63
N SER A 46 -2.94 14.29 -15.95
CA SER A 46 -4.40 14.36 -16.07
C SER A 46 -4.80 14.92 -17.43
N ALA A 47 -4.16 15.98 -17.90
CA ALA A 47 -4.45 16.62 -19.18
C ALA A 47 -4.17 15.70 -20.39
N GLU A 48 -3.16 14.85 -20.32
CA GLU A 48 -2.81 13.88 -21.35
C GLU A 48 -3.87 12.78 -21.54
N ARG A 49 -4.75 12.59 -20.56
CA ARG A 49 -5.81 11.57 -20.61
C ARG A 49 -7.13 12.16 -21.08
N LYS A 50 -7.71 11.59 -22.13
CA LYS A 50 -8.99 12.03 -22.71
C LYS A 50 -10.17 12.06 -21.73
N ASN A 51 -10.07 11.41 -20.57
CA ASN A 51 -11.07 11.39 -19.49
C ASN A 51 -10.55 12.08 -18.23
N SER A 52 -9.74 13.13 -18.36
CA SER A 52 -9.20 13.84 -17.21
C SER A 52 -10.32 14.50 -16.40
N ASN A 53 -10.45 14.07 -15.16
CA ASN A 53 -11.39 14.67 -14.22
C ASN A 53 -10.59 15.63 -13.30
N SER A 54 -10.83 16.93 -13.41
CA SER A 54 -10.25 17.96 -12.52
C SER A 54 -10.42 17.59 -11.03
N LYS A 55 -11.50 16.86 -10.72
CA LYS A 55 -11.78 16.32 -9.37
C LYS A 55 -10.65 15.45 -8.82
N THR A 56 -9.86 14.79 -9.69
CA THR A 56 -8.73 13.97 -9.21
C THR A 56 -7.60 14.85 -8.65
N VAL A 57 -7.24 15.92 -9.34
CA VAL A 57 -6.21 16.85 -8.88
C VAL A 57 -6.68 17.58 -7.62
N ASP A 58 -7.95 17.97 -7.55
CA ASP A 58 -8.54 18.59 -6.35
C ASP A 58 -8.54 17.64 -5.15
N ALA A 59 -8.80 16.35 -5.36
CA ALA A 59 -8.69 15.34 -4.32
C ALA A 59 -7.25 15.21 -3.79
N PHE A 60 -6.24 15.25 -4.66
CA PHE A 60 -4.83 15.26 -4.25
C PHE A 60 -4.45 16.55 -3.51
N ARG A 61 -4.99 17.70 -3.93
CA ARG A 61 -4.78 18.98 -3.22
C ARG A 61 -5.36 18.91 -1.80
N THR A 62 -6.56 18.36 -1.65
CA THR A 62 -7.19 18.15 -0.34
C THR A 62 -6.37 17.17 0.51
N LEU A 63 -5.90 16.07 -0.08
CA LEU A 63 -5.06 15.09 0.61
C LEU A 63 -3.75 15.72 1.12
N ALA A 64 -3.11 16.58 0.31
CA ALA A 64 -1.89 17.28 0.70
C ALA A 64 -2.13 18.30 1.82
N SER A 65 -3.29 18.96 1.84
CA SER A 65 -3.61 19.95 2.91
C SER A 65 -3.81 19.31 4.28
N GLN A 66 -3.99 17.99 4.33
CA GLN A 66 -4.15 17.21 5.56
C GLN A 66 -2.88 16.43 5.92
N ASP A 67 -1.74 16.72 5.27
CA ASP A 67 -0.52 15.95 5.47
C ASP A 67 0.17 16.31 6.79
N ASP A 68 0.31 15.30 7.62
CA ASP A 68 0.99 15.34 8.92
C ASP A 68 2.28 14.48 8.93
N GLY A 69 2.67 13.93 7.76
CA GLY A 69 3.81 13.03 7.61
C GLY A 69 3.56 11.59 8.06
N ASN A 70 2.41 11.31 8.64
CA ASN A 70 2.09 9.99 9.19
C ASN A 70 1.42 9.07 8.16
N GLU A 71 1.32 7.79 8.54
CA GLU A 71 0.55 6.79 7.79
C GLU A 71 -0.95 7.07 7.86
N TYR A 72 -1.64 6.63 6.83
CA TYR A 72 -3.09 6.69 6.75
C TYR A 72 -3.63 5.53 5.90
N TYR A 73 -4.91 5.29 5.96
CA TYR A 73 -5.57 4.26 5.19
C TYR A 73 -6.38 4.87 4.05
N MET A 74 -6.30 4.26 2.87
CA MET A 74 -7.19 4.57 1.76
C MET A 74 -8.25 3.48 1.66
N ILE A 75 -9.48 3.85 1.94
CA ILE A 75 -10.64 2.97 1.84
C ILE A 75 -11.13 3.02 0.39
N ASN A 76 -11.30 1.88 -0.23
CA ASN A 76 -11.78 1.75 -1.60
C ASN A 76 -13.03 0.87 -1.58
N LEU A 77 -14.18 1.45 -1.90
CA LEU A 77 -15.39 0.70 -2.21
C LEU A 77 -15.48 0.55 -3.72
N MET A 78 -15.64 -0.66 -4.21
CA MET A 78 -15.55 -0.98 -5.63
C MET A 78 -16.79 -1.73 -6.11
N LYS A 79 -17.37 -1.25 -7.21
CA LYS A 79 -18.36 -1.94 -8.03
C LYS A 79 -17.70 -2.37 -9.31
N TYR A 80 -17.71 -3.67 -9.59
CA TYR A 80 -17.14 -4.20 -10.82
C TYR A 80 -18.16 -4.16 -11.95
N ARG A 81 -17.64 -4.06 -13.18
CA ARG A 81 -18.43 -4.25 -14.39
C ARG A 81 -18.77 -5.73 -14.57
N GLU A 82 -19.87 -6.01 -15.23
CA GLU A 82 -20.16 -7.39 -15.70
C GLU A 82 -19.15 -7.82 -16.77
N LYS A 83 -18.76 -6.89 -17.66
CA LYS A 83 -17.77 -7.08 -18.71
C LYS A 83 -16.74 -5.97 -18.71
N ALA A 84 -15.48 -6.32 -18.91
CA ALA A 84 -14.40 -5.35 -19.00
C ALA A 84 -14.56 -4.46 -20.25
N LEU A 85 -14.38 -3.16 -20.07
CA LEU A 85 -14.46 -2.19 -21.16
C LEU A 85 -13.04 -1.73 -21.58
N TYR A 86 -12.39 -2.54 -22.39
CA TYR A 86 -11.16 -2.16 -23.04
C TYR A 86 -11.41 -1.47 -24.39
N PRO A 87 -10.53 -0.55 -24.84
CA PRO A 87 -10.59 0.00 -26.19
C PRO A 87 -10.47 -1.10 -27.25
N PRO A 88 -11.14 -0.96 -28.41
CA PRO A 88 -10.97 -1.87 -29.53
C PRO A 88 -9.49 -2.03 -29.91
N GLY A 89 -9.06 -3.27 -30.15
CA GLY A 89 -7.67 -3.56 -30.52
C GLY A 89 -6.67 -3.61 -29.35
N SER A 90 -7.13 -3.53 -28.11
CA SER A 90 -6.28 -3.64 -26.91
C SER A 90 -5.62 -5.02 -26.72
N GLY A 91 -6.17 -6.06 -27.36
CA GLY A 91 -5.70 -7.45 -27.19
C GLY A 91 -6.14 -8.11 -25.88
N TYR A 92 -6.99 -7.46 -25.09
CA TYR A 92 -7.57 -8.02 -23.86
C TYR A 92 -9.00 -8.52 -24.09
N ASP A 93 -9.39 -9.56 -23.36
CA ASP A 93 -10.74 -10.08 -23.28
C ASP A 93 -11.69 -9.14 -22.51
N ASP A 94 -12.98 -9.47 -22.51
CA ASP A 94 -14.03 -8.74 -21.79
C ASP A 94 -14.26 -9.26 -20.35
N ASP A 95 -13.35 -10.04 -19.79
CA ASP A 95 -13.41 -10.51 -18.41
C ASP A 95 -12.99 -9.40 -17.44
N ALA A 96 -13.97 -8.88 -16.69
CA ALA A 96 -13.76 -7.81 -15.73
C ALA A 96 -12.93 -8.26 -14.52
N LYS A 97 -13.03 -9.55 -14.11
CA LYS A 97 -12.21 -10.09 -13.04
C LYS A 97 -10.75 -10.19 -13.47
N ALA A 98 -10.48 -10.71 -14.65
CA ALA A 98 -9.13 -10.78 -15.20
C ALA A 98 -8.51 -9.36 -15.34
N ALA A 99 -9.30 -8.37 -15.73
CA ALA A 99 -8.87 -6.98 -15.77
C ALA A 99 -8.53 -6.44 -14.37
N ALA A 100 -9.32 -6.75 -13.33
CA ALA A 100 -9.05 -6.38 -11.94
C ALA A 100 -7.78 -7.05 -11.40
N ASP A 101 -7.56 -8.33 -11.73
CA ASP A 101 -6.35 -9.06 -11.33
C ASP A 101 -5.10 -8.46 -12.00
N ARG A 102 -5.16 -8.07 -13.29
CA ARG A 102 -4.08 -7.34 -14.00
C ARG A 102 -3.78 -6.00 -13.33
N TYR A 103 -4.82 -5.25 -12.93
CA TYR A 103 -4.64 -4.01 -12.20
C TYR A 103 -3.94 -4.25 -10.86
N SER A 104 -4.41 -5.20 -10.08
CA SER A 104 -3.83 -5.54 -8.77
C SER A 104 -2.36 -5.93 -8.88
N ALA A 105 -2.02 -6.79 -9.86
CA ALA A 105 -0.64 -7.18 -10.15
C ALA A 105 0.24 -5.98 -10.57
N ALA A 106 -0.33 -5.01 -11.28
CA ALA A 106 0.38 -3.82 -11.74
C ALA A 106 0.67 -2.82 -10.62
N VAL A 107 -0.21 -2.71 -9.60
CA VAL A 107 -0.08 -1.72 -8.51
C VAL A 107 0.73 -2.22 -7.33
N LEU A 108 0.65 -3.51 -7.00
CA LEU A 108 1.25 -4.08 -5.80
C LEU A 108 2.77 -3.81 -5.67
N PRO A 109 3.61 -4.00 -6.71
CA PRO A 109 5.05 -3.70 -6.60
C PRO A 109 5.33 -2.23 -6.30
N GLY A 110 4.53 -1.31 -6.86
CA GLY A 110 4.66 0.13 -6.63
C GLY A 110 4.32 0.55 -5.20
N LEU A 111 3.32 -0.09 -4.59
CA LEU A 111 2.96 0.09 -3.20
C LEU A 111 4.07 -0.43 -2.28
N LEU A 112 4.48 -1.69 -2.46
CA LEU A 112 5.49 -2.33 -1.61
C LEU A 112 6.83 -1.60 -1.66
N LYS A 113 7.24 -1.10 -2.82
CA LYS A 113 8.45 -0.29 -2.96
C LYS A 113 8.45 0.92 -2.03
N ARG A 114 7.26 1.45 -1.70
CA ARG A 114 7.05 2.65 -0.87
C ARG A 114 6.62 2.35 0.57
N GLY A 115 6.78 1.11 1.03
CA GLY A 115 6.35 0.70 2.36
C GLY A 115 4.84 0.79 2.58
N SER A 116 4.07 0.91 1.49
CA SER A 116 2.60 0.91 1.50
C SER A 116 2.09 -0.48 1.19
N VAL A 117 1.05 -0.93 1.88
CA VAL A 117 0.58 -2.32 1.77
C VAL A 117 -0.95 -2.39 1.77
N PRO A 118 -1.55 -3.23 0.92
CA PRO A 118 -2.94 -3.63 1.09
C PRO A 118 -3.06 -4.42 2.40
N ILE A 119 -3.96 -4.00 3.29
CA ILE A 119 -4.18 -4.66 4.57
C ILE A 119 -5.49 -5.43 4.63
N LEU A 120 -6.43 -5.10 3.75
CA LEU A 120 -7.69 -5.80 3.60
C LEU A 120 -8.14 -5.78 2.14
N LEU A 121 -8.62 -6.92 1.68
CA LEU A 121 -9.41 -7.05 0.48
C LEU A 121 -10.54 -8.04 0.79
N ALA A 122 -11.79 -7.56 0.80
CA ALA A 122 -12.93 -8.34 1.22
C ALA A 122 -14.09 -8.19 0.24
N ALA A 123 -14.64 -9.33 -0.20
CA ALA A 123 -15.89 -9.35 -0.95
C ALA A 123 -17.07 -9.09 -0.01
N ARG A 124 -18.01 -8.28 -0.47
CA ARG A 124 -19.26 -8.03 0.26
C ARG A 124 -20.09 -9.31 0.34
N GLN A 125 -20.69 -9.57 1.50
CA GLN A 125 -21.52 -10.77 1.76
C GLN A 125 -23.03 -10.42 1.88
N GLY A 126 -23.44 -9.26 1.42
CA GLY A 126 -24.81 -8.77 1.56
C GLY A 126 -24.94 -7.64 2.57
N ASN A 127 -26.17 -7.23 2.87
CA ASN A 127 -26.46 -6.22 3.89
C ASN A 127 -26.86 -6.88 5.20
N PHE A 128 -26.29 -6.40 6.30
CA PHE A 128 -26.82 -6.69 7.64
C PHE A 128 -27.73 -5.57 8.11
N LEU A 129 -27.26 -4.33 8.02
CA LEU A 129 -28.02 -3.09 8.17
C LEU A 129 -27.61 -2.14 7.05
N GLY A 130 -28.53 -1.35 6.52
CA GLY A 130 -28.21 -0.46 5.42
C GLY A 130 -29.34 0.53 5.14
N PHE A 131 -29.15 1.30 4.09
CA PHE A 131 -30.09 2.26 3.54
C PHE A 131 -30.25 1.99 2.05
N GLU A 132 -31.19 2.67 1.41
CA GLU A 132 -31.38 2.58 -0.03
C GLU A 132 -30.07 2.92 -0.77
N GLY A 133 -29.64 2.04 -1.71
CA GLY A 133 -28.36 2.18 -2.42
C GLY A 133 -27.14 1.58 -1.70
N ALA A 134 -27.30 1.01 -0.50
CA ALA A 134 -26.19 0.33 0.20
C ALA A 134 -25.67 -0.92 -0.54
N ASP A 135 -26.42 -1.44 -1.53
CA ASP A 135 -26.10 -2.62 -2.34
C ASP A 135 -25.17 -2.34 -3.52
N GLU A 136 -24.66 -1.12 -3.61
CA GLU A 136 -23.91 -0.68 -4.78
C GLU A 136 -22.50 -1.24 -4.91
N TRP A 137 -21.96 -1.85 -3.87
CA TRP A 137 -20.56 -2.25 -3.81
C TRP A 137 -20.41 -3.77 -3.79
N ASP A 138 -19.39 -4.27 -4.51
CA ASP A 138 -19.04 -5.69 -4.55
C ASP A 138 -17.88 -6.02 -3.63
N GLN A 139 -16.97 -5.07 -3.43
CA GLN A 139 -15.71 -5.30 -2.72
C GLN A 139 -15.23 -4.06 -1.96
N ILE A 140 -14.57 -4.32 -0.83
CA ILE A 140 -13.86 -3.32 -0.03
C ILE A 140 -12.38 -3.63 -0.11
N GLY A 141 -11.58 -2.61 -0.44
CA GLY A 141 -10.12 -2.67 -0.34
C GLY A 141 -9.61 -1.60 0.61
N ILE A 142 -8.72 -1.96 1.52
CA ILE A 142 -8.04 -1.01 2.40
C ILE A 142 -6.55 -1.10 2.15
N VAL A 143 -5.97 0.02 1.76
CA VAL A 143 -4.52 0.14 1.56
C VAL A 143 -3.97 1.08 2.62
N ARG A 144 -3.00 0.59 3.37
CA ARG A 144 -2.18 1.42 4.23
C ARG A 144 -1.12 2.12 3.39
N TYR A 145 -1.13 3.45 3.38
CA TYR A 145 -0.05 4.25 2.82
C TYR A 145 0.88 4.71 3.93
N ARG A 146 2.17 4.60 3.70
CA ARG A 146 3.19 5.01 4.66
C ARG A 146 3.18 6.52 4.91
N SER A 147 2.90 7.32 3.85
CA SER A 147 2.75 8.78 3.90
C SER A 147 1.96 9.29 2.69
N ARG A 148 1.54 10.56 2.73
CA ARG A 148 0.94 11.21 1.55
C ARG A 148 1.97 11.38 0.43
N LEU A 149 3.23 11.64 0.76
CA LEU A 149 4.33 11.65 -0.21
C LEU A 149 4.39 10.35 -1.03
N ASP A 150 4.35 9.20 -0.37
CA ASP A 150 4.38 7.90 -1.05
C ASP A 150 3.17 7.70 -1.97
N MET A 151 2.01 8.22 -1.60
CA MET A 151 0.82 8.20 -2.46
C MET A 151 0.99 9.08 -3.70
N PHE A 152 1.55 10.28 -3.56
CA PHE A 152 1.82 11.16 -4.70
C PHE A 152 2.79 10.51 -5.68
N GLU A 153 3.91 10.00 -5.19
CA GLU A 153 4.88 9.29 -6.02
C GLU A 153 4.29 8.04 -6.69
N PHE A 154 3.50 7.28 -5.95
CA PHE A 154 2.80 6.11 -6.46
C PHE A 154 1.81 6.49 -7.58
N ALA A 155 1.01 7.53 -7.38
CA ALA A 155 0.02 7.97 -8.36
C ALA A 155 0.66 8.45 -9.65
N ILE A 156 1.78 9.18 -9.57
CA ILE A 156 2.55 9.64 -10.74
C ILE A 156 3.16 8.44 -11.47
N ASP A 157 3.78 7.50 -10.76
CA ASP A 157 4.37 6.30 -11.34
C ASP A 157 3.32 5.42 -12.04
N LEU A 158 2.17 5.23 -11.40
CA LEU A 158 1.04 4.50 -11.96
C LEU A 158 0.45 5.20 -13.19
N GLY A 159 0.35 6.53 -13.10
CA GLY A 159 -0.15 7.38 -14.15
C GLY A 159 0.71 7.36 -15.40
N SER A 160 2.00 7.52 -15.25
CA SER A 160 2.95 7.59 -16.38
C SER A 160 3.08 6.27 -17.15
N ARG A 161 2.69 5.14 -16.58
CA ARG A 161 2.83 3.79 -17.18
C ARG A 161 1.56 3.24 -17.84
N GLY A 162 0.47 4.02 -17.95
CA GLY A 162 -0.79 3.54 -18.54
C GLY A 162 -1.49 2.41 -17.77
N LYS A 163 -1.05 2.09 -16.55
CA LYS A 163 -1.56 0.96 -15.76
C LYS A 163 -2.98 1.15 -15.24
N LEU A 164 -3.52 2.36 -15.32
CA LEU A 164 -4.91 2.66 -14.93
C LEU A 164 -5.94 2.12 -15.91
N ASP A 165 -5.55 1.72 -17.12
CA ASP A 165 -6.48 1.21 -18.13
C ASP A 165 -7.15 -0.08 -17.65
N HIS A 166 -6.45 -0.96 -16.95
CA HIS A 166 -7.02 -2.16 -16.35
C HIS A 166 -8.04 -1.83 -15.25
N LYS A 167 -7.77 -0.80 -14.44
CA LYS A 167 -8.73 -0.30 -13.45
C LYS A 167 -10.00 0.22 -14.13
N ASN A 168 -9.84 1.06 -15.13
CA ASN A 168 -10.97 1.67 -15.86
C ASN A 168 -11.79 0.62 -16.62
N ALA A 169 -11.13 -0.43 -17.11
CA ALA A 169 -11.82 -1.53 -17.77
C ALA A 169 -12.64 -2.37 -16.80
N SER A 170 -12.12 -2.66 -15.60
CA SER A 170 -12.74 -3.57 -14.62
C SER A 170 -13.79 -2.92 -13.72
N ILE A 171 -13.59 -1.65 -13.34
CA ILE A 171 -14.41 -0.97 -12.32
C ILE A 171 -15.48 -0.10 -12.98
N GLU A 172 -16.73 -0.33 -12.59
CA GLU A 172 -17.86 0.50 -13.00
C GLU A 172 -17.87 1.82 -12.24
N LYS A 173 -17.81 1.73 -10.93
CA LYS A 173 -17.68 2.88 -10.03
C LYS A 173 -16.86 2.54 -8.81
N THR A 174 -16.25 3.55 -8.23
CA THR A 174 -15.50 3.42 -6.99
C THR A 174 -15.74 4.65 -6.11
N HIS A 175 -15.80 4.40 -4.80
CA HIS A 175 -15.73 5.46 -3.81
C HIS A 175 -14.45 5.28 -3.01
N VAL A 176 -13.58 6.29 -3.05
CA VAL A 176 -12.25 6.24 -2.44
C VAL A 176 -12.11 7.42 -1.51
N PHE A 177 -11.72 7.16 -0.26
CA PHE A 177 -11.51 8.22 0.72
C PHE A 177 -10.37 7.86 1.68
N PRO A 178 -9.60 8.85 2.14
CA PRO A 178 -8.61 8.66 3.19
C PRO A 178 -9.29 8.49 4.55
N ALA A 179 -8.67 7.72 5.43
CA ALA A 179 -9.09 7.52 6.81
C ALA A 179 -7.86 7.48 7.72
N GLU A 180 -7.93 8.16 8.85
CA GLU A 180 -6.92 8.07 9.90
C GLU A 180 -7.32 7.00 10.91
N PRO A 181 -6.39 6.14 11.35
CA PRO A 181 -6.71 5.13 12.34
C PRO A 181 -6.95 5.77 13.71
N MET A 182 -8.15 5.66 14.24
CA MET A 182 -8.47 6.03 15.62
C MET A 182 -8.07 4.94 16.61
N LEU A 183 -8.07 3.69 16.15
CA LEU A 183 -7.60 2.52 16.87
C LEU A 183 -6.92 1.59 15.87
N ASP A 184 -5.63 1.35 16.04
CA ASP A 184 -4.86 0.41 15.24
C ASP A 184 -4.32 -0.71 16.14
N LEU A 185 -4.79 -1.93 15.91
CA LEU A 185 -4.32 -3.13 16.60
C LEU A 185 -3.20 -3.85 15.85
N VAL A 186 -2.77 -3.33 14.71
CA VAL A 186 -1.71 -3.94 13.88
C VAL A 186 -0.34 -3.54 14.42
N PHE A 187 0.15 -4.24 15.41
CA PHE A 187 1.49 -4.05 15.98
C PHE A 187 2.59 -4.71 15.12
N VAL A 188 2.62 -4.37 13.82
CA VAL A 188 3.54 -5.00 12.85
C VAL A 188 5.00 -4.84 13.27
N ARG A 189 5.40 -3.66 13.72
CA ARG A 189 6.78 -3.42 14.20
C ARG A 189 7.12 -4.29 15.41
N GLY A 190 6.18 -4.40 16.35
CA GLY A 190 6.34 -5.26 17.53
C GLY A 190 6.41 -6.74 17.15
N ALA A 191 5.54 -7.20 16.25
CA ALA A 191 5.56 -8.57 15.76
C ALA A 191 6.90 -8.92 15.07
N VAL A 192 7.41 -8.05 14.23
CA VAL A 192 8.72 -8.24 13.58
C VAL A 192 9.86 -8.28 14.61
N ALA A 193 9.84 -7.41 15.61
CA ALA A 193 10.83 -7.43 16.69
C ALA A 193 10.82 -8.78 17.45
N VAL A 194 9.64 -9.28 17.80
CA VAL A 194 9.48 -10.57 18.49
C VAL A 194 9.96 -11.73 17.61
N VAL A 195 9.61 -11.75 16.33
CA VAL A 195 10.07 -12.80 15.39
C VAL A 195 11.59 -12.77 15.25
N LEU A 196 12.20 -11.62 15.05
CA LEU A 196 13.66 -11.50 14.94
C LEU A 196 14.37 -11.90 16.24
N ALA A 197 13.82 -11.54 17.40
CA ALA A 197 14.35 -11.96 18.70
C ALA A 197 14.27 -13.49 18.85
N ALA A 198 13.14 -14.11 18.50
CA ALA A 198 12.97 -15.56 18.55
C ALA A 198 13.97 -16.30 17.65
N ILE A 199 14.16 -15.81 16.41
CA ILE A 199 15.17 -16.33 15.47
C ILE A 199 16.58 -16.20 16.07
N GLY A 200 16.92 -15.04 16.63
CA GLY A 200 18.21 -14.82 17.27
C GLY A 200 18.47 -15.77 18.43
N ILE A 201 17.48 -15.97 19.29
CA ILE A 201 17.53 -16.93 20.40
C ILE A 201 17.73 -18.36 19.88
N ALA A 202 16.95 -18.78 18.89
CA ALA A 202 17.05 -20.12 18.32
C ALA A 202 18.45 -20.39 17.73
N ILE A 203 18.96 -19.47 16.90
CA ILE A 203 20.30 -19.58 16.31
C ILE A 203 21.38 -19.62 17.39
N HIS A 204 21.28 -18.76 18.41
CA HIS A 204 22.24 -18.76 19.52
C HIS A 204 22.30 -20.12 20.25
N PHE A 205 21.14 -20.67 20.60
CA PHE A 205 21.10 -21.93 21.36
C PHE A 205 21.47 -23.16 20.52
N LEU A 206 21.06 -23.19 19.24
CA LEU A 206 21.31 -24.35 18.38
C LEU A 206 22.74 -24.38 17.82
N PHE A 207 23.33 -23.23 17.51
CA PHE A 207 24.56 -23.19 16.72
C PHE A 207 25.73 -22.44 17.41
N LEU A 208 25.46 -21.46 18.27
CA LEU A 208 26.48 -20.56 18.81
C LEU A 208 26.83 -20.81 20.27
N ARG A 209 25.97 -21.54 21.01
CA ARG A 209 26.26 -21.87 22.39
C ARG A 209 27.41 -22.88 22.47
N PRO A 210 28.50 -22.60 23.24
CA PRO A 210 29.56 -23.58 23.44
C PRO A 210 28.97 -24.87 24.03
N ARG A 211 29.23 -26.01 23.38
CA ARG A 211 28.90 -27.30 23.99
C ARG A 211 29.73 -27.38 25.26
N ARG A 212 29.11 -27.48 26.44
CA ARG A 212 29.80 -27.81 27.66
C ARG A 212 30.46 -29.17 27.41
N GLY A 213 31.81 -29.18 27.35
CA GLY A 213 32.55 -30.42 27.27
C GLY A 213 32.12 -31.31 28.43
N SER A 214 31.68 -32.51 28.14
CA SER A 214 31.64 -33.58 29.15
C SER A 214 33.08 -33.83 29.52
N ASN A 215 33.52 -33.28 30.66
CA ASN A 215 34.74 -33.79 31.28
C ASN A 215 34.50 -35.24 31.70
N PRO A 216 35.38 -36.16 31.33
CA PRO A 216 35.33 -37.55 31.74
C PRO A 216 35.52 -37.69 33.27
#